data_10eb630a46e7474ebac9b875a75ba07e
#
_entry.id   10eb630a46e7474ebac9b875a75ba07e
#
_cell.length_a   1.000
_cell.length_b   1.000
_cell.length_c   1.000
_cell.angle_alpha   90.00
_cell.angle_beta   90.00
_cell.angle_gamma   90.00
#
_symmetry.space_group_name_H-M   'P 1'
#
loop_
_entity.id
_entity.type
_entity.pdbx_description
1 polymer ?
#
loop_
_entity_poly.entity_id
_entity_poly.type
_entity_poly.pdbx_seq_one_letter_code
_entity_poly.pdbx_strand_id
1 'polypeptide(L)'
;MAKRAVKDHYENLVELKYQLYNSLFLTLPLDAVEQAGLLLPLLEESSHSGLADGLDPEEILEKFFMSHRPSMTEEARAQFLFKIIQYVERQVVLIDALEDAAYSEIHRTEESNKLRQLVERTESDALQRELKSTLASFGARVILTAHPTQFYPGAVLAIITDLTEAVQSNNIATARELLQQLGNTPFYQKENPSPLDEASQLIWYLDNVCYEAIGDISDYLEKYLDTDNLDSESLLSIGFWPGGDRDGNPFVTAAITKEVSAKLRARIIEWYLRDIKVIRRRLSFPEISEKIEEIEQLFHKELTNQIPACFSSPKELISILNKVQSSLEDNYQGLFVDKLVSFKRKIQSFGFHFASLDIRQDSRVIASTLDEILETHPPLLSSSFENLKEAEKIAELFSIQGSLQIELLSSPSSLDTVSYTHLTLPTNR
;
A
#
# COMPACT_ATOMS: atom_id res chain seq x y z
N MET A 1 -4.94 30.26 -15.75
CA MET A 1 -5.02 29.52 -17.03
C MET A 1 -4.84 28.01 -16.81
N ALA A 2 -3.85 27.52 -16.10
CA ALA A 2 -3.64 26.07 -15.88
C ALA A 2 -4.84 25.34 -15.25
N LYS A 3 -5.43 25.86 -14.17
CA LYS A 3 -6.60 25.24 -13.52
C LYS A 3 -7.82 25.10 -14.43
N ARG A 4 -8.01 26.01 -15.40
CA ARG A 4 -9.12 25.95 -16.36
C ARG A 4 -8.86 24.88 -17.41
N ALA A 5 -7.62 24.74 -17.87
CA ALA A 5 -7.23 23.70 -18.81
C ALA A 5 -7.38 22.29 -18.21
N VAL A 6 -7.00 22.10 -16.93
CA VAL A 6 -7.20 20.83 -16.22
C VAL A 6 -8.68 20.48 -16.10
N LYS A 7 -9.54 21.46 -15.77
CA LYS A 7 -10.98 21.26 -15.69
C LYS A 7 -11.58 20.87 -17.05
N ASP A 8 -11.24 21.63 -18.11
CA ASP A 8 -11.71 21.34 -19.46
C ASP A 8 -11.25 19.94 -19.94
N HIS A 9 -10.04 19.49 -19.55
CA HIS A 9 -9.55 18.15 -19.83
C HIS A 9 -10.33 17.07 -19.06
N TYR A 10 -10.59 17.30 -17.77
CA TYR A 10 -11.37 16.38 -16.95
C TYR A 10 -12.79 16.21 -17.50
N GLU A 11 -13.48 17.30 -17.81
CA GLU A 11 -14.81 17.27 -18.42
C GLU A 11 -14.85 16.42 -19.71
N ASN A 12 -13.84 16.54 -20.56
CA ASN A 12 -13.79 15.80 -21.82
C ASN A 12 -13.37 14.33 -21.68
N LEU A 13 -12.43 14.04 -20.81
CA LEU A 13 -11.81 12.70 -20.69
C LEU A 13 -12.54 11.80 -19.68
N VAL A 14 -13.13 12.37 -18.65
CA VAL A 14 -13.82 11.62 -17.59
C VAL A 14 -15.33 11.78 -17.69
N GLU A 15 -15.88 13.00 -17.57
CA GLU A 15 -17.32 13.20 -17.49
C GLU A 15 -18.06 12.75 -18.76
N LEU A 16 -17.54 13.09 -19.94
CA LEU A 16 -18.15 12.68 -21.21
C LEU A 16 -18.09 11.16 -21.40
N LYS A 17 -16.95 10.55 -21.09
CA LYS A 17 -16.81 9.08 -21.13
C LYS A 17 -17.71 8.40 -20.09
N TYR A 18 -17.83 8.98 -18.90
CA TYR A 18 -18.74 8.48 -17.87
C TYR A 18 -20.18 8.41 -18.39
N GLN A 19 -20.69 9.46 -19.00
CA GLN A 19 -22.04 9.44 -19.58
C GLN A 19 -22.20 8.33 -20.62
N LEU A 20 -21.21 8.12 -21.47
CA LEU A 20 -21.22 7.04 -22.48
C LEU A 20 -21.25 5.66 -21.83
N TYR A 21 -20.33 5.37 -20.93
CA TYR A 21 -20.19 4.05 -20.30
C TYR A 21 -21.32 3.77 -19.31
N ASN A 22 -21.82 4.78 -18.61
CA ASN A 22 -23.01 4.63 -17.78
C ASN A 22 -24.26 4.33 -18.60
N SER A 23 -24.44 5.01 -19.76
CA SER A 23 -25.51 4.69 -20.68
C SER A 23 -25.42 3.24 -21.19
N LEU A 24 -24.20 2.79 -21.52
CA LEU A 24 -23.95 1.41 -21.90
C LEU A 24 -24.27 0.45 -20.76
N PHE A 25 -23.86 0.74 -19.53
CA PHE A 25 -24.16 -0.05 -18.34
C PHE A 25 -25.66 -0.24 -18.10
N LEU A 26 -26.44 0.83 -18.27
CA LEU A 26 -27.91 0.80 -18.12
C LEU A 26 -28.63 -0.04 -19.20
N THR A 27 -27.98 -0.31 -20.33
CA THR A 27 -28.55 -1.18 -21.39
C THR A 27 -28.24 -2.66 -21.23
N LEU A 28 -27.40 -3.01 -20.24
CA LEU A 28 -27.03 -4.38 -19.99
C LEU A 28 -28.16 -5.15 -19.28
N PRO A 29 -28.34 -6.44 -19.56
CA PRO A 29 -29.37 -7.26 -18.92
C PRO A 29 -28.96 -7.62 -17.48
N LEU A 30 -29.08 -6.66 -16.57
CA LEU A 30 -28.68 -6.80 -15.17
C LEU A 30 -29.93 -6.75 -14.28
N ASP A 31 -30.46 -7.91 -13.93
CA ASP A 31 -31.68 -8.04 -13.09
C ASP A 31 -31.63 -7.26 -11.77
N ALA A 32 -30.42 -7.09 -11.23
CA ALA A 32 -30.22 -6.40 -9.97
C ALA A 32 -30.23 -4.85 -10.08
N VAL A 33 -29.99 -4.29 -11.28
CA VAL A 33 -29.65 -2.87 -11.47
C VAL A 33 -30.67 -2.13 -12.36
N GLU A 34 -31.39 -2.86 -13.21
CA GLU A 34 -32.24 -2.31 -14.27
C GLU A 34 -33.24 -1.25 -13.80
N GLN A 35 -33.87 -1.45 -12.64
CA GLN A 35 -34.85 -0.48 -12.11
C GLN A 35 -34.21 0.62 -11.25
N ALA A 36 -33.09 0.33 -10.59
CA ALA A 36 -32.44 1.28 -9.69
C ALA A 36 -31.89 2.49 -10.46
N GLY A 37 -31.20 2.26 -11.58
CA GLY A 37 -30.61 3.34 -12.38
C GLY A 37 -31.64 4.29 -13.01
N LEU A 38 -32.84 3.78 -13.33
CA LEU A 38 -33.93 4.61 -13.89
C LEU A 38 -34.65 5.45 -12.81
N LEU A 39 -34.74 4.92 -11.59
CA LEU A 39 -35.45 5.58 -10.49
C LEU A 39 -34.54 6.47 -9.64
N LEU A 40 -33.23 6.32 -9.73
CA LEU A 40 -32.27 7.12 -8.97
C LEU A 40 -32.41 8.63 -9.23
N PRO A 41 -32.52 9.13 -10.48
CA PRO A 41 -32.72 10.57 -10.73
C PRO A 41 -34.03 11.11 -10.12
N LEU A 42 -35.09 10.30 -10.08
CA LEU A 42 -36.35 10.68 -9.46
C LEU A 42 -36.25 10.70 -7.92
N LEU A 43 -35.46 9.81 -7.34
CA LEU A 43 -35.16 9.83 -5.90
C LEU A 43 -34.28 11.04 -5.55
N GLU A 44 -33.33 11.40 -6.39
CA GLU A 44 -32.49 12.58 -6.23
C GLU A 44 -33.33 13.87 -6.25
N GLU A 45 -34.21 14.02 -7.24
CA GLU A 45 -35.13 15.16 -7.33
C GLU A 45 -36.07 15.25 -6.12
N SER A 46 -36.62 14.09 -5.69
CA SER A 46 -37.45 14.00 -4.48
C SER A 46 -36.69 14.39 -3.22
N SER A 47 -35.42 14.01 -3.14
CA SER A 47 -34.53 14.33 -2.03
C SER A 47 -34.22 15.82 -1.98
N HIS A 48 -33.85 16.44 -3.11
CA HIS A 48 -33.58 17.86 -3.20
C HIS A 48 -34.81 18.70 -2.84
N SER A 49 -35.98 18.36 -3.38
CA SER A 49 -37.23 19.05 -3.10
C SER A 49 -37.64 18.87 -1.63
N GLY A 50 -37.58 17.65 -1.11
CA GLY A 50 -37.95 17.36 0.26
C GLY A 50 -37.05 18.05 1.31
N LEU A 51 -35.75 18.06 1.08
CA LEU A 51 -34.79 18.79 1.93
C LEU A 51 -35.02 20.31 1.89
N ALA A 52 -35.34 20.88 0.71
CA ALA A 52 -35.70 22.29 0.58
C ALA A 52 -36.99 22.62 1.34
N ASP A 53 -37.94 21.70 1.42
CA ASP A 53 -39.17 21.80 2.17
C ASP A 53 -39.02 21.51 3.69
N GLY A 54 -37.81 21.15 4.11
CA GLY A 54 -37.49 20.84 5.52
C GLY A 54 -38.00 19.49 6.01
N LEU A 55 -38.22 18.53 5.07
CA LEU A 55 -38.66 17.18 5.41
C LEU A 55 -37.47 16.35 5.89
N ASP A 56 -37.72 15.37 6.75
CA ASP A 56 -36.75 14.40 7.13
C ASP A 56 -36.58 13.28 6.07
N PRO A 57 -35.50 12.47 6.14
CA PRO A 57 -35.26 11.42 5.15
C PRO A 57 -36.38 10.37 5.05
N GLU A 58 -37.05 10.06 6.15
CA GLU A 58 -38.14 9.09 6.18
C GLU A 58 -39.38 9.62 5.43
N GLU A 59 -39.73 10.88 5.67
CA GLU A 59 -40.82 11.55 4.97
C GLU A 59 -40.54 11.67 3.46
N ILE A 60 -39.31 11.96 3.08
CA ILE A 60 -38.88 12.01 1.68
C ILE A 60 -39.05 10.65 1.00
N LEU A 61 -38.58 9.58 1.63
CA LEU A 61 -38.72 8.21 1.12
C LEU A 61 -40.19 7.78 1.01
N GLU A 62 -41.01 8.08 2.01
CA GLU A 62 -42.44 7.80 1.96
C GLU A 62 -43.11 8.50 0.77
N LYS A 63 -42.87 9.80 0.57
CA LYS A 63 -43.39 10.54 -0.59
C LYS A 63 -42.91 9.95 -1.92
N PHE A 64 -41.62 9.60 -2.01
CA PHE A 64 -41.06 8.98 -3.18
C PHE A 64 -41.74 7.65 -3.52
N PHE A 65 -41.89 6.75 -2.55
CA PHE A 65 -42.53 5.47 -2.80
C PHE A 65 -44.02 5.61 -3.11
N MET A 66 -44.73 6.50 -2.42
CA MET A 66 -46.14 6.78 -2.69
C MET A 66 -46.33 7.27 -4.14
N SER A 67 -45.44 8.09 -4.65
CA SER A 67 -45.53 8.69 -5.98
C SER A 67 -45.13 7.71 -7.09
N HIS A 68 -44.09 6.91 -6.89
CA HIS A 68 -43.49 6.12 -7.96
C HIS A 68 -43.69 4.62 -7.83
N ARG A 69 -43.94 4.09 -6.61
CA ARG A 69 -44.09 2.64 -6.32
C ARG A 69 -45.06 2.37 -5.17
N PRO A 70 -46.32 2.83 -5.25
CA PRO A 70 -47.28 2.77 -4.12
C PRO A 70 -47.61 1.33 -3.66
N SER A 71 -47.41 0.33 -4.51
CA SER A 71 -47.74 -1.07 -4.20
C SER A 71 -46.57 -1.85 -3.55
N MET A 72 -45.41 -1.21 -3.34
CA MET A 72 -44.28 -1.90 -2.71
C MET A 72 -44.50 -2.13 -1.22
N THR A 73 -44.23 -3.36 -0.76
CA THR A 73 -44.16 -3.67 0.69
C THR A 73 -42.93 -3.08 1.31
N GLU A 74 -42.88 -2.93 2.64
CA GLU A 74 -41.72 -2.42 3.37
C GLU A 74 -40.44 -3.22 3.04
N GLU A 75 -40.53 -4.54 3.01
CA GLU A 75 -39.42 -5.41 2.65
C GLU A 75 -38.92 -5.16 1.22
N ALA A 76 -39.86 -4.99 0.26
CA ALA A 76 -39.53 -4.67 -1.12
C ALA A 76 -38.90 -3.28 -1.27
N ARG A 77 -39.31 -2.29 -0.46
CA ARG A 77 -38.70 -0.96 -0.40
C ARG A 77 -37.28 -1.02 0.12
N ALA A 78 -37.01 -1.76 1.20
CA ALA A 78 -35.68 -1.96 1.75
C ALA A 78 -34.75 -2.65 0.73
N GLN A 79 -35.24 -3.70 0.04
CA GLN A 79 -34.49 -4.36 -1.03
C GLN A 79 -34.21 -3.43 -2.20
N PHE A 80 -35.16 -2.58 -2.55
CA PHE A 80 -34.97 -1.59 -3.63
C PHE A 80 -33.90 -0.54 -3.26
N LEU A 81 -33.95 0.02 -2.04
CA LEU A 81 -32.93 0.95 -1.55
C LEU A 81 -31.54 0.29 -1.53
N PHE A 82 -31.46 -0.97 -1.13
CA PHE A 82 -30.20 -1.72 -1.20
C PHE A 82 -29.67 -1.88 -2.63
N LYS A 83 -30.57 -2.10 -3.61
CA LYS A 83 -30.18 -2.11 -5.03
C LYS A 83 -29.68 -0.75 -5.52
N ILE A 84 -30.28 0.35 -5.03
CA ILE A 84 -29.77 1.70 -5.34
C ILE A 84 -28.35 1.87 -4.81
N ILE A 85 -28.07 1.49 -3.57
CA ILE A 85 -26.72 1.55 -2.99
C ILE A 85 -25.76 0.75 -3.85
N GLN A 86 -26.10 -0.49 -4.21
CA GLN A 86 -25.27 -1.33 -5.07
C GLN A 86 -25.04 -0.71 -6.45
N TYR A 87 -26.03 -0.01 -7.01
CA TYR A 87 -25.86 0.69 -8.27
C TYR A 87 -24.87 1.86 -8.12
N VAL A 88 -25.02 2.68 -7.08
CA VAL A 88 -24.12 3.81 -6.80
C VAL A 88 -22.67 3.32 -6.60
N GLU A 89 -22.46 2.24 -5.86
CA GLU A 89 -21.12 1.63 -5.70
C GLU A 89 -20.49 1.30 -7.05
N ARG A 90 -21.25 0.74 -7.98
CA ARG A 90 -20.77 0.42 -9.34
C ARG A 90 -20.46 1.68 -10.17
N GLN A 91 -21.21 2.77 -9.94
CA GLN A 91 -20.92 4.05 -10.58
C GLN A 91 -19.59 4.64 -10.08
N VAL A 92 -19.31 4.51 -8.78
CA VAL A 92 -18.02 4.94 -8.20
C VAL A 92 -16.88 4.16 -8.84
N VAL A 93 -16.98 2.83 -8.92
CA VAL A 93 -15.97 1.98 -9.58
C VAL A 93 -15.77 2.37 -11.06
N LEU A 94 -16.84 2.69 -11.77
CA LEU A 94 -16.73 3.16 -13.16
C LEU A 94 -15.98 4.50 -13.24
N ILE A 95 -16.26 5.42 -12.32
CA ILE A 95 -15.56 6.72 -12.27
C ILE A 95 -14.08 6.49 -11.96
N ASP A 96 -13.74 5.67 -10.95
CA ASP A 96 -12.37 5.33 -10.60
C ASP A 96 -11.59 4.80 -11.82
N ALA A 97 -12.16 3.85 -12.55
CA ALA A 97 -11.51 3.31 -13.76
C ALA A 97 -11.34 4.36 -14.88
N LEU A 98 -12.29 5.30 -15.02
CA LEU A 98 -12.20 6.39 -16.01
C LEU A 98 -11.16 7.44 -15.61
N GLU A 99 -11.09 7.78 -14.33
CA GLU A 99 -10.08 8.70 -13.79
C GLU A 99 -8.67 8.11 -13.94
N ASP A 100 -8.48 6.84 -13.59
CA ASP A 100 -7.22 6.13 -13.80
C ASP A 100 -6.84 6.10 -15.28
N ALA A 101 -7.79 5.83 -16.17
CA ALA A 101 -7.55 5.83 -17.61
C ALA A 101 -7.14 7.21 -18.15
N ALA A 102 -7.67 8.28 -17.58
CA ALA A 102 -7.42 9.66 -18.00
C ALA A 102 -6.23 10.31 -17.27
N TYR A 103 -5.76 9.69 -16.16
CA TYR A 103 -4.80 10.28 -15.24
C TYR A 103 -3.55 10.84 -15.94
N SER A 104 -2.88 10.03 -16.74
CA SER A 104 -1.66 10.43 -17.44
C SER A 104 -1.88 11.57 -18.44
N GLU A 105 -3.08 11.67 -19.02
CA GLU A 105 -3.41 12.70 -20.01
C GLU A 105 -3.79 14.02 -19.33
N ILE A 106 -4.56 13.96 -18.23
CA ILE A 106 -4.93 15.12 -17.41
C ILE A 106 -3.68 15.74 -16.77
N HIS A 107 -2.78 14.93 -16.23
CA HIS A 107 -1.59 15.36 -15.50
C HIS A 107 -0.33 15.47 -16.36
N ARG A 108 -0.39 15.14 -17.64
CA ARG A 108 0.75 15.12 -18.57
C ARG A 108 1.54 16.42 -18.62
N THR A 109 0.90 17.54 -18.32
CA THR A 109 1.52 18.87 -18.25
C THR A 109 2.09 19.21 -16.86
N GLU A 110 1.67 18.52 -15.81
CA GLU A 110 2.07 18.85 -14.43
C GLU A 110 3.06 17.85 -13.82
N GLU A 111 2.92 16.56 -14.06
CA GLU A 111 3.68 15.52 -13.31
C GLU A 111 4.99 15.09 -13.96
N SER A 112 5.03 14.88 -15.26
CA SER A 112 6.31 14.58 -15.95
C SER A 112 7.31 15.73 -15.84
N ASN A 113 6.84 16.88 -15.38
CA ASN A 113 7.61 18.11 -15.32
C ASN A 113 8.10 18.48 -13.91
N LYS A 114 7.54 17.95 -12.80
CA LYS A 114 7.92 18.46 -11.46
C LYS A 114 9.35 18.08 -11.08
N LEU A 115 9.67 16.80 -11.09
CA LEU A 115 11.02 16.34 -10.79
C LEU A 115 12.00 16.76 -11.89
N ARG A 116 11.61 16.65 -13.15
CA ARG A 116 12.40 17.10 -14.29
C ARG A 116 12.62 18.62 -14.28
N GLN A 117 11.56 19.42 -14.03
CA GLN A 117 11.70 20.87 -13.89
C GLN A 117 12.52 21.28 -12.68
N LEU A 118 12.43 20.54 -11.58
CA LEU A 118 13.28 20.77 -10.42
C LEU A 118 14.76 20.60 -10.81
N VAL A 119 15.06 19.51 -11.48
CA VAL A 119 16.43 19.22 -11.96
C VAL A 119 16.88 20.25 -13.00
N GLU A 120 16.06 20.57 -14.01
CA GLU A 120 16.36 21.60 -15.01
C GLU A 120 16.57 22.99 -14.42
N ARG A 121 15.85 23.36 -13.35
CA ARG A 121 16.06 24.63 -12.62
C ARG A 121 17.35 24.66 -11.81
N THR A 122 17.93 23.52 -11.53
CA THR A 122 19.18 23.39 -10.75
C THR A 122 20.43 23.29 -11.62
N GLU A 123 20.38 23.76 -12.88
CA GLU A 123 21.54 23.74 -13.79
C GLU A 123 22.74 24.57 -13.29
N SER A 124 22.55 25.49 -12.32
CA SER A 124 23.67 26.19 -11.70
C SER A 124 24.30 25.38 -10.56
N ASP A 125 25.64 25.34 -10.48
CA ASP A 125 26.43 24.63 -9.46
C ASP A 125 26.03 24.99 -8.01
N ALA A 126 25.52 26.19 -7.79
CA ALA A 126 25.08 26.64 -6.46
C ALA A 126 23.77 25.97 -6.06
N LEU A 127 22.76 25.93 -6.96
CA LEU A 127 21.47 25.30 -6.72
C LEU A 127 21.59 23.78 -6.64
N GLN A 128 22.48 23.16 -7.43
CA GLN A 128 22.76 21.74 -7.32
C GLN A 128 23.31 21.36 -5.94
N ARG A 129 24.24 22.14 -5.40
CA ARG A 129 24.78 21.90 -4.04
C ARG A 129 23.72 22.08 -2.97
N GLU A 130 22.85 23.08 -3.10
CA GLU A 130 21.74 23.31 -2.16
C GLU A 130 20.72 22.15 -2.23
N LEU A 131 20.36 21.70 -3.43
CA LEU A 131 19.47 20.57 -3.64
C LEU A 131 20.06 19.27 -3.06
N LYS A 132 21.34 18.97 -3.33
CA LYS A 132 22.04 17.82 -2.74
C LYS A 132 22.03 17.87 -1.21
N SER A 133 22.31 19.04 -0.61
CA SER A 133 22.26 19.24 0.84
C SER A 133 20.86 19.02 1.41
N THR A 134 19.84 19.50 0.70
CA THR A 134 18.44 19.32 1.10
C THR A 134 18.02 17.84 1.02
N LEU A 135 18.34 17.16 -0.07
CA LEU A 135 18.02 15.75 -0.24
C LEU A 135 18.75 14.84 0.75
N ALA A 136 19.96 15.20 1.18
CA ALA A 136 20.69 14.47 2.21
C ALA A 136 20.03 14.50 3.60
N SER A 137 19.18 15.50 3.86
CA SER A 137 18.41 15.63 5.10
C SER A 137 16.90 15.40 4.91
N PHE A 138 16.44 15.24 3.67
CA PHE A 138 15.04 15.03 3.34
C PHE A 138 14.71 13.55 3.42
N GLY A 139 13.57 13.25 4.02
CA GLY A 139 12.99 11.92 4.00
C GLY A 139 11.47 12.00 3.87
N ALA A 140 10.89 11.25 2.98
CA ALA A 140 9.45 11.06 2.87
C ALA A 140 9.10 9.61 3.17
N ARG A 141 8.18 9.40 4.11
CA ARG A 141 7.66 8.09 4.45
C ARG A 141 6.21 7.98 4.03
N VAL A 142 5.94 7.13 3.06
CA VAL A 142 4.58 6.79 2.62
C VAL A 142 4.08 5.66 3.50
N ILE A 143 2.96 5.88 4.20
CA ILE A 143 2.41 4.86 5.10
C ILE A 143 1.18 4.24 4.45
N LEU A 144 1.22 2.93 4.24
CA LEU A 144 0.09 2.15 3.77
C LEU A 144 -0.75 1.71 4.97
N THR A 145 -2.01 2.17 4.98
CA THR A 145 -2.97 1.91 6.06
C THR A 145 -4.18 1.16 5.50
N ALA A 146 -4.69 0.18 6.23
CA ALA A 146 -5.96 -0.43 5.93
C ALA A 146 -7.10 0.50 6.36
N HIS A 147 -8.00 0.85 5.43
CA HIS A 147 -9.20 1.61 5.75
C HIS A 147 -10.44 0.80 5.35
N PRO A 148 -11.27 0.34 6.33
CA PRO A 148 -12.36 -0.61 6.07
C PRO A 148 -13.37 -0.14 5.03
N THR A 149 -13.51 1.17 4.84
CA THR A 149 -14.50 1.77 3.92
C THR A 149 -14.01 1.89 2.48
N GLN A 150 -12.74 1.57 2.18
CA GLN A 150 -12.14 1.72 0.85
C GLN A 150 -11.67 0.41 0.23
N PHE A 151 -12.00 -0.74 0.84
CA PHE A 151 -11.60 -2.02 0.32
C PHE A 151 -12.63 -2.57 -0.69
N TYR A 152 -12.28 -2.45 -1.95
CA TYR A 152 -12.95 -3.28 -2.96
C TYR A 152 -12.48 -4.74 -2.85
N PRO A 153 -13.38 -5.72 -3.00
CA PRO A 153 -12.97 -7.12 -3.17
C PRO A 153 -11.97 -7.26 -4.31
N GLY A 154 -11.03 -8.19 -4.22
CA GLY A 154 -10.01 -8.40 -5.26
C GLY A 154 -10.57 -8.55 -6.68
N ALA A 155 -11.76 -9.16 -6.83
CA ALA A 155 -12.45 -9.24 -8.11
C ALA A 155 -12.86 -7.87 -8.66
N VAL A 156 -13.23 -6.91 -7.80
CA VAL A 156 -13.59 -5.54 -8.21
C VAL A 156 -12.34 -4.75 -8.59
N LEU A 157 -11.24 -4.90 -7.84
CA LEU A 157 -9.94 -4.29 -8.20
C LEU A 157 -9.44 -4.77 -9.56
N ALA A 158 -9.57 -6.07 -9.85
CA ALA A 158 -9.23 -6.63 -11.16
C ALA A 158 -10.09 -5.99 -12.27
N ILE A 159 -11.40 -5.84 -12.03
CA ILE A 159 -12.30 -5.19 -12.99
C ILE A 159 -11.90 -3.72 -13.23
N ILE A 160 -11.53 -2.97 -12.17
CA ILE A 160 -11.06 -1.57 -12.31
C ILE A 160 -9.84 -1.54 -13.22
N THR A 161 -8.85 -2.39 -12.96
CA THR A 161 -7.60 -2.44 -13.75
C THR A 161 -7.88 -2.76 -15.21
N ASP A 162 -8.65 -3.82 -15.48
CA ASP A 162 -8.95 -4.25 -16.84
C ASP A 162 -9.85 -3.22 -17.58
N LEU A 163 -10.78 -2.58 -16.87
CA LEU A 163 -11.64 -1.53 -17.42
C LEU A 163 -10.84 -0.27 -17.75
N THR A 164 -9.89 0.11 -16.91
CA THR A 164 -8.93 1.20 -17.17
C THR A 164 -8.19 0.96 -18.49
N GLU A 165 -7.65 -0.23 -18.69
CA GLU A 165 -6.95 -0.60 -19.94
C GLU A 165 -7.89 -0.60 -21.16
N ALA A 166 -9.09 -1.15 -21.00
CA ALA A 166 -10.09 -1.15 -22.07
C ALA A 166 -10.52 0.27 -22.49
N VAL A 167 -10.66 1.19 -21.52
CA VAL A 167 -10.97 2.61 -21.75
C VAL A 167 -9.82 3.34 -22.43
N GLN A 168 -8.57 3.10 -21.99
CA GLN A 168 -7.38 3.69 -22.60
C GLN A 168 -7.20 3.27 -24.06
N SER A 169 -7.43 1.99 -24.34
CA SER A 169 -7.34 1.41 -25.70
C SER A 169 -8.59 1.67 -26.54
N ASN A 170 -9.63 2.34 -26.01
CA ASN A 170 -10.95 2.53 -26.64
C ASN A 170 -11.60 1.22 -27.11
N ASN A 171 -11.38 0.12 -26.39
CA ASN A 171 -11.96 -1.17 -26.67
C ASN A 171 -13.38 -1.31 -26.05
N ILE A 172 -14.38 -0.79 -26.75
CA ILE A 172 -15.79 -0.77 -26.28
C ILE A 172 -16.35 -2.18 -26.07
N ALA A 173 -15.91 -3.17 -26.86
CA ALA A 173 -16.38 -4.54 -26.72
C ALA A 173 -15.96 -5.13 -25.37
N THR A 174 -14.68 -5.06 -25.04
CA THR A 174 -14.12 -5.50 -23.75
C THR A 174 -14.71 -4.69 -22.60
N ALA A 175 -14.82 -3.37 -22.74
CA ALA A 175 -15.42 -2.53 -21.70
C ALA A 175 -16.87 -2.95 -21.41
N ARG A 176 -17.65 -3.32 -22.42
CA ARG A 176 -19.03 -3.82 -22.24
C ARG A 176 -19.06 -5.13 -21.46
N GLU A 177 -18.15 -6.07 -21.76
CA GLU A 177 -18.05 -7.35 -21.03
C GLU A 177 -17.65 -7.11 -19.57
N LEU A 178 -16.71 -6.22 -19.33
CA LEU A 178 -16.26 -5.84 -17.97
C LEU A 178 -17.36 -5.12 -17.17
N LEU A 179 -18.13 -4.24 -17.80
CA LEU A 179 -19.29 -3.62 -17.18
C LEU A 179 -20.37 -4.65 -16.83
N GLN A 180 -20.58 -5.65 -17.69
CA GLN A 180 -21.49 -6.75 -17.38
C GLN A 180 -20.97 -7.60 -16.23
N GLN A 181 -19.67 -7.88 -16.18
CA GLN A 181 -19.01 -8.53 -15.05
C GLN A 181 -19.18 -7.72 -13.76
N LEU A 182 -18.91 -6.42 -13.80
CA LEU A 182 -19.08 -5.49 -12.68
C LEU A 182 -20.51 -5.51 -12.14
N GLY A 183 -21.50 -5.49 -13.03
CA GLY A 183 -22.92 -5.57 -12.67
C GLY A 183 -23.30 -6.83 -11.92
N ASN A 184 -22.65 -7.96 -12.22
CA ASN A 184 -22.89 -9.25 -11.60
C ASN A 184 -21.96 -9.59 -10.44
N THR A 185 -20.90 -8.79 -10.22
CA THR A 185 -19.93 -9.00 -9.13
C THR A 185 -20.50 -8.47 -7.81
N PRO A 186 -20.54 -9.28 -6.74
CA PRO A 186 -20.98 -8.82 -5.44
C PRO A 186 -19.90 -7.94 -4.81
N PHE A 187 -20.28 -6.79 -4.28
CA PHE A 187 -19.38 -5.87 -3.53
C PHE A 187 -19.42 -6.20 -2.04
N TYR A 188 -20.53 -6.78 -1.59
CA TYR A 188 -20.71 -7.12 -0.20
C TYR A 188 -20.03 -8.44 0.13
N GLN A 189 -19.09 -8.40 1.05
CA GLN A 189 -18.50 -9.59 1.66
C GLN A 189 -19.30 -9.96 2.90
N LYS A 190 -19.63 -11.24 3.06
CA LYS A 190 -20.37 -11.74 4.23
C LYS A 190 -19.54 -11.72 5.51
N GLU A 191 -18.23 -11.76 5.36
CA GLU A 191 -17.25 -11.77 6.46
C GLU A 191 -16.34 -10.55 6.34
N ASN A 192 -16.02 -9.94 7.47
CA ASN A 192 -15.05 -8.85 7.50
C ASN A 192 -13.66 -9.40 7.13
N PRO A 193 -12.86 -8.66 6.35
CA PRO A 193 -11.50 -9.08 6.04
C PRO A 193 -10.68 -9.23 7.33
N SER A 194 -9.88 -10.28 7.38
CA SER A 194 -8.91 -10.46 8.45
C SER A 194 -7.74 -9.48 8.27
N PRO A 195 -6.96 -9.17 9.33
CA PRO A 195 -5.75 -8.35 9.19
C PRO A 195 -4.75 -8.88 8.16
N LEU A 196 -4.76 -10.19 7.93
CA LEU A 196 -3.92 -10.83 6.92
C LEU A 196 -4.43 -10.62 5.50
N ASP A 197 -5.75 -10.56 5.31
CA ASP A 197 -6.38 -10.22 4.02
C ASP A 197 -6.10 -8.76 3.67
N GLU A 198 -6.24 -7.85 4.65
CA GLU A 198 -5.89 -6.45 4.51
C GLU A 198 -4.42 -6.26 4.12
N ALA A 199 -3.51 -6.95 4.82
CA ALA A 199 -2.10 -6.93 4.49
C ALA A 199 -1.83 -7.42 3.06
N SER A 200 -2.50 -8.51 2.64
CA SER A 200 -2.34 -9.10 1.30
C SER A 200 -2.80 -8.15 0.20
N GLN A 201 -3.90 -7.41 0.43
CA GLN A 201 -4.39 -6.40 -0.51
C GLN A 201 -3.42 -5.23 -0.65
N LEU A 202 -2.85 -4.72 0.46
CA LEU A 202 -1.88 -3.63 0.39
C LEU A 202 -0.51 -4.05 -0.16
N ILE A 203 -0.11 -5.31 0.01
CA ILE A 203 1.07 -5.88 -0.64
C ILE A 203 0.93 -5.82 -2.17
N TRP A 204 -0.28 -5.93 -2.70
CA TRP A 204 -0.52 -5.75 -4.13
C TRP A 204 -0.02 -4.38 -4.64
N TYR A 205 -0.24 -3.29 -3.88
CA TYR A 205 0.27 -1.96 -4.25
C TYR A 205 1.79 -1.88 -4.16
N LEU A 206 2.40 -2.55 -3.18
CA LEU A 206 3.86 -2.66 -3.11
C LEU A 206 4.41 -3.32 -4.37
N ASP A 207 3.76 -4.40 -4.80
CA ASP A 207 4.15 -5.17 -5.98
C ASP A 207 3.96 -4.39 -7.30
N ASN A 208 2.80 -3.79 -7.49
CA ASN A 208 2.40 -3.28 -8.80
C ASN A 208 2.71 -1.79 -9.00
N VAL A 209 2.99 -1.06 -7.92
CA VAL A 209 3.25 0.39 -7.98
C VAL A 209 4.58 0.75 -7.33
N CYS A 210 4.77 0.44 -6.05
CA CYS A 210 5.85 1.02 -5.26
C CYS A 210 7.24 0.54 -5.70
N TYR A 211 7.37 -0.74 -6.06
CA TYR A 211 8.66 -1.34 -6.39
C TYR A 211 9.34 -0.67 -7.59
N GLU A 212 8.62 -0.48 -8.66
CA GLU A 212 9.16 0.16 -9.87
C GLU A 212 9.24 1.68 -9.70
N ALA A 213 8.20 2.33 -9.14
CA ALA A 213 8.17 3.78 -8.98
C ALA A 213 9.31 4.32 -8.10
N ILE A 214 9.62 3.66 -6.98
CA ILE A 214 10.75 4.05 -6.12
C ILE A 214 12.09 3.78 -6.83
N GLY A 215 12.21 2.68 -7.56
CA GLY A 215 13.37 2.39 -8.40
C GLY A 215 13.60 3.50 -9.43
N ASP A 216 12.58 3.86 -10.19
CA ASP A 216 12.64 4.90 -11.23
C ASP A 216 12.98 6.28 -10.67
N ILE A 217 12.39 6.66 -9.53
CA ILE A 217 12.70 7.93 -8.84
C ILE A 217 14.17 7.95 -8.41
N SER A 218 14.66 6.87 -7.82
CA SER A 218 16.05 6.74 -7.37
C SER A 218 17.03 6.82 -8.54
N ASP A 219 16.75 6.11 -9.63
CA ASP A 219 17.56 6.12 -10.86
C ASP A 219 17.57 7.51 -11.51
N TYR A 220 16.40 8.18 -11.54
CA TYR A 220 16.29 9.53 -12.08
C TYR A 220 17.12 10.55 -11.28
N LEU A 221 16.98 10.55 -9.94
CA LEU A 221 17.69 11.47 -9.07
C LEU A 221 19.22 11.33 -9.19
N GLU A 222 19.73 10.10 -9.22
CA GLU A 222 21.16 9.90 -9.34
C GLU A 222 21.69 10.31 -10.71
N LYS A 223 20.98 9.97 -11.78
CA LYS A 223 21.40 10.31 -13.14
C LYS A 223 21.58 11.83 -13.35
N TYR A 224 20.75 12.63 -12.71
CA TYR A 224 20.74 14.09 -12.94
C TYR A 224 21.38 14.90 -11.83
N LEU A 225 21.60 14.34 -10.66
CA LEU A 225 22.14 15.05 -9.50
C LEU A 225 23.55 14.63 -9.13
N ASP A 226 24.13 13.63 -9.82
CA ASP A 226 25.47 13.08 -9.51
C ASP A 226 25.62 12.83 -7.99
N THR A 227 24.74 11.97 -7.48
CA THR A 227 24.55 11.78 -6.04
C THR A 227 25.17 10.49 -5.54
N ASP A 228 26.44 10.24 -5.87
CA ASP A 228 27.17 9.02 -5.47
C ASP A 228 27.11 8.68 -3.97
N ASN A 229 26.54 9.58 -3.14
CA ASN A 229 26.43 9.45 -1.69
C ASN A 229 25.03 9.78 -1.12
N LEU A 230 23.97 9.85 -1.93
CA LEU A 230 22.63 9.93 -1.34
C LEU A 230 22.29 8.58 -0.71
N ASP A 231 22.04 8.62 0.60
CA ASP A 231 21.50 7.47 1.32
C ASP A 231 20.06 7.26 0.86
N SER A 232 19.89 6.38 -0.13
CA SER A 232 18.57 6.09 -0.73
C SER A 232 17.59 5.48 0.27
N GLU A 233 18.08 4.89 1.36
CA GLU A 233 17.23 4.40 2.47
C GLU A 233 16.50 5.53 3.16
N SER A 234 17.04 6.76 3.16
CA SER A 234 16.45 7.90 3.86
C SER A 234 15.48 8.70 3.00
N LEU A 235 15.63 8.71 1.67
CA LEU A 235 14.87 9.59 0.80
C LEU A 235 13.39 9.20 0.70
N LEU A 236 13.13 7.93 0.41
CA LEU A 236 11.78 7.37 0.32
C LEU A 236 11.71 6.06 1.09
N SER A 237 10.84 6.00 2.06
CA SER A 237 10.58 4.78 2.83
C SER A 237 9.09 4.47 2.87
N ILE A 238 8.75 3.20 3.04
CA ILE A 238 7.37 2.75 3.14
C ILE A 238 7.11 2.22 4.54
N GLY A 239 6.09 2.80 5.20
CA GLY A 239 5.49 2.28 6.42
C GLY A 239 4.31 1.39 6.08
N PHE A 240 4.04 0.40 6.92
CA PHE A 240 2.99 -0.58 6.72
C PHE A 240 2.27 -0.86 8.04
N TRP A 241 0.96 -0.61 8.09
CA TRP A 241 0.18 -0.76 9.32
C TRP A 241 -0.51 -2.12 9.47
N PRO A 242 -1.07 -2.74 8.40
CA PRO A 242 -1.77 -4.03 8.57
C PRO A 242 -0.89 -5.10 9.17
N GLY A 243 -1.40 -5.77 10.20
CA GLY A 243 -0.65 -6.75 10.97
C GLY A 243 0.27 -6.19 12.06
N GLY A 244 0.43 -4.85 12.13
CA GLY A 244 1.21 -4.16 13.17
C GLY A 244 0.38 -3.22 14.04
N ASP A 245 -0.66 -2.64 13.46
CA ASP A 245 -1.55 -1.69 14.12
C ASP A 245 -2.66 -2.43 14.88
N ARG A 246 -2.55 -2.44 16.20
CA ARG A 246 -3.53 -3.09 17.06
C ARG A 246 -4.71 -2.19 17.41
N ASP A 247 -4.49 -0.90 17.55
CA ASP A 247 -5.45 0.19 17.85
C ASP A 247 -6.89 -0.27 18.19
N GLY A 248 -7.02 -1.14 19.20
CA GLY A 248 -8.28 -1.74 19.62
C GLY A 248 -8.75 -2.94 18.77
N ASN A 249 -8.01 -3.36 17.76
CA ASN A 249 -8.31 -4.55 16.96
C ASN A 249 -7.73 -5.83 17.61
N PRO A 250 -8.57 -6.67 18.25
CA PRO A 250 -8.09 -7.87 18.95
C PRO A 250 -7.58 -8.97 18.00
N PHE A 251 -7.82 -8.86 16.70
CA PHE A 251 -7.38 -9.84 15.70
C PHE A 251 -5.95 -9.60 15.23
N VAL A 252 -5.34 -8.45 15.54
CA VAL A 252 -3.93 -8.19 15.25
C VAL A 252 -3.07 -8.73 16.37
N THR A 253 -2.72 -9.99 16.27
CA THR A 253 -1.88 -10.73 17.26
C THR A 253 -0.41 -10.76 16.83
N ALA A 254 0.48 -11.15 17.76
CA ALA A 254 1.91 -11.38 17.45
C ALA A 254 2.11 -12.41 16.34
N ALA A 255 1.26 -13.43 16.27
CA ALA A 255 1.27 -14.43 15.19
C ALA A 255 1.00 -13.80 13.83
N ILE A 256 -0.02 -12.93 13.74
CA ILE A 256 -0.35 -12.17 12.52
C ILE A 256 0.80 -11.23 12.16
N THR A 257 1.37 -10.51 13.12
CA THR A 257 2.54 -9.64 12.90
C THR A 257 3.69 -10.42 12.26
N LYS A 258 3.99 -11.60 12.79
CA LYS A 258 5.04 -12.48 12.25
C LYS A 258 4.72 -12.95 10.83
N GLU A 259 3.49 -13.35 10.58
CA GLU A 259 3.06 -13.83 9.27
C GLU A 259 3.10 -12.72 8.20
N VAL A 260 2.62 -11.52 8.52
CA VAL A 260 2.70 -10.35 7.63
C VAL A 260 4.15 -9.99 7.35
N SER A 261 5.02 -9.97 8.37
CA SER A 261 6.45 -9.72 8.19
C SER A 261 7.10 -10.75 7.25
N ALA A 262 6.76 -12.03 7.41
CA ALA A 262 7.26 -13.09 6.54
C ALA A 262 6.75 -12.96 5.10
N LYS A 263 5.49 -12.55 4.90
CA LYS A 263 4.93 -12.26 3.57
C LYS A 263 5.64 -11.09 2.88
N LEU A 264 5.84 -9.97 3.58
CA LEU A 264 6.56 -8.82 3.05
C LEU A 264 7.98 -9.22 2.61
N ARG A 265 8.69 -9.99 3.43
CA ARG A 265 10.01 -10.50 3.09
C ARG A 265 9.98 -11.43 1.86
N ALA A 266 9.07 -12.39 1.82
CA ALA A 266 8.96 -13.29 0.68
C ALA A 266 8.72 -12.53 -0.62
N ARG A 267 7.83 -11.52 -0.61
CA ARG A 267 7.52 -10.73 -1.81
C ARG A 267 8.70 -9.92 -2.31
N ILE A 268 9.47 -9.28 -1.45
CA ILE A 268 10.65 -8.53 -1.92
C ILE A 268 11.73 -9.47 -2.48
N ILE A 269 11.92 -10.65 -1.90
CA ILE A 269 12.85 -11.64 -2.42
C ILE A 269 12.39 -12.18 -3.80
N GLU A 270 11.08 -12.35 -4.02
CA GLU A 270 10.54 -12.70 -5.35
C GLU A 270 10.86 -11.63 -6.39
N TRP A 271 10.73 -10.35 -6.02
CA TRP A 271 11.09 -9.23 -6.91
C TRP A 271 12.58 -9.21 -7.21
N TYR A 272 13.43 -9.41 -6.20
CA TYR A 272 14.88 -9.51 -6.41
C TYR A 272 15.26 -10.72 -7.27
N LEU A 273 14.58 -11.85 -7.10
CA LEU A 273 14.77 -13.02 -7.96
C LEU A 273 14.38 -12.73 -9.43
N ARG A 274 13.33 -11.95 -9.65
CA ARG A 274 12.91 -11.52 -10.98
C ARG A 274 13.97 -10.61 -11.62
N ASP A 275 14.43 -9.60 -10.88
CA ASP A 275 15.41 -8.63 -11.39
C ASP A 275 16.78 -9.30 -11.64
N ILE A 276 17.25 -10.15 -10.74
CA ILE A 276 18.52 -10.85 -10.91
C ILE A 276 18.50 -11.80 -12.13
N LYS A 277 17.37 -12.42 -12.45
CA LYS A 277 17.20 -13.22 -13.68
C LYS A 277 17.35 -12.37 -14.94
N VAL A 278 16.81 -11.15 -14.92
CA VAL A 278 16.97 -10.19 -16.04
C VAL A 278 18.43 -9.78 -16.18
N ILE A 279 19.11 -9.49 -15.07
CA ILE A 279 20.52 -9.14 -15.02
C ILE A 279 21.37 -10.30 -15.54
N ARG A 280 21.15 -11.54 -15.09
CA ARG A 280 21.89 -12.73 -15.54
C ARG A 280 21.85 -12.91 -17.06
N ARG A 281 20.69 -12.66 -17.67
CA ARG A 281 20.58 -12.74 -19.16
C ARG A 281 21.46 -11.74 -19.90
N ARG A 282 21.89 -10.67 -19.26
CA ARG A 282 22.76 -9.63 -19.84
C ARG A 282 24.21 -9.84 -19.45
N LEU A 283 24.47 -10.26 -18.23
CA LEU A 283 25.80 -10.47 -17.67
C LEU A 283 26.27 -11.92 -17.84
N SER A 284 26.36 -12.39 -19.09
CA SER A 284 26.79 -13.75 -19.44
C SER A 284 28.32 -13.92 -19.47
N PHE A 285 29.06 -12.99 -18.85
CA PHE A 285 30.51 -12.99 -18.86
C PHE A 285 31.08 -14.01 -17.85
N PRO A 286 32.19 -14.72 -18.17
CA PRO A 286 32.85 -15.58 -17.19
C PRO A 286 33.10 -14.89 -15.88
N GLU A 287 33.13 -15.59 -14.78
CA GLU A 287 33.29 -15.10 -13.39
C GLU A 287 32.12 -14.24 -12.86
N ILE A 288 31.53 -13.34 -13.69
CA ILE A 288 30.39 -12.52 -13.32
C ILE A 288 29.13 -13.37 -13.32
N SER A 289 28.93 -14.15 -14.37
CA SER A 289 27.73 -15.00 -14.52
C SER A 289 27.62 -16.01 -13.37
N GLU A 290 28.73 -16.58 -12.92
CA GLU A 290 28.76 -17.50 -11.78
C GLU A 290 28.28 -16.82 -10.48
N LYS A 291 28.78 -15.61 -10.17
CA LYS A 291 28.38 -14.84 -8.99
C LYS A 291 26.90 -14.44 -9.02
N ILE A 292 26.39 -14.03 -10.18
CA ILE A 292 24.98 -13.69 -10.36
C ILE A 292 24.10 -14.94 -10.20
N GLU A 293 24.56 -16.10 -10.70
CA GLU A 293 23.86 -17.36 -10.56
C GLU A 293 23.83 -17.83 -9.09
N GLU A 294 24.91 -17.64 -8.35
CA GLU A 294 24.95 -17.93 -6.90
C GLU A 294 23.91 -17.10 -6.14
N ILE A 295 23.80 -15.79 -6.44
CA ILE A 295 22.78 -14.92 -5.83
C ILE A 295 21.36 -15.40 -6.18
N GLU A 296 21.11 -15.73 -7.46
CA GLU A 296 19.82 -16.25 -7.90
C GLU A 296 19.46 -17.55 -7.15
N GLN A 297 20.41 -18.47 -7.01
CA GLN A 297 20.19 -19.72 -6.29
C GLN A 297 19.91 -19.50 -4.80
N LEU A 298 20.56 -18.51 -4.15
CA LEU A 298 20.30 -18.18 -2.77
C LEU A 298 18.88 -17.65 -2.57
N PHE A 299 18.42 -16.73 -3.41
CA PHE A 299 17.04 -16.25 -3.38
C PHE A 299 16.03 -17.39 -3.58
N HIS A 300 16.31 -18.28 -4.54
CA HIS A 300 15.43 -19.44 -4.78
C HIS A 300 15.37 -20.39 -3.58
N LYS A 301 16.52 -20.65 -2.94
CA LYS A 301 16.58 -21.52 -1.75
C LYS A 301 15.79 -20.93 -0.58
N GLU A 302 15.84 -19.62 -0.35
CA GLU A 302 15.05 -18.96 0.68
C GLU A 302 13.55 -19.08 0.37
N LEU A 303 13.12 -18.76 -0.84
CA LEU A 303 11.71 -18.85 -1.24
C LEU A 303 11.14 -20.28 -1.19
N THR A 304 12.01 -21.28 -1.34
CA THR A 304 11.62 -22.69 -1.22
C THR A 304 11.85 -23.27 0.19
N ASN A 305 12.10 -22.41 1.18
CA ASN A 305 12.35 -22.79 2.59
C ASN A 305 13.51 -23.79 2.78
N GLN A 306 14.50 -23.80 1.88
CA GLN A 306 15.71 -24.62 2.02
C GLN A 306 16.73 -23.98 2.96
N ILE A 307 16.70 -22.65 3.07
CA ILE A 307 17.49 -21.85 3.99
C ILE A 307 16.59 -20.80 4.66
N PRO A 308 16.87 -20.38 5.89
CA PRO A 308 16.04 -19.40 6.61
C PRO A 308 16.19 -17.98 6.08
N ALA A 309 17.37 -17.63 5.57
CA ALA A 309 17.66 -16.34 4.95
C ALA A 309 18.83 -16.50 3.97
N CYS A 310 18.74 -15.82 2.83
CA CYS A 310 19.77 -15.86 1.79
C CYS A 310 21.01 -15.02 2.16
N PHE A 311 20.81 -13.92 2.87
CA PHE A 311 21.86 -13.02 3.33
C PHE A 311 21.55 -12.53 4.74
N SER A 312 22.58 -12.23 5.52
CA SER A 312 22.44 -11.70 6.88
C SER A 312 21.97 -10.25 6.90
N SER A 313 22.26 -9.47 5.87
CA SER A 313 21.86 -8.08 5.73
C SER A 313 21.89 -7.61 4.27
N PRO A 314 21.16 -6.55 3.93
CA PRO A 314 21.27 -5.92 2.60
C PRO A 314 22.70 -5.47 2.26
N LYS A 315 23.48 -5.05 3.26
CA LYS A 315 24.89 -4.61 3.09
C LYS A 315 25.78 -5.75 2.59
N GLU A 316 25.53 -6.97 3.00
CA GLU A 316 26.27 -8.15 2.52
C GLU A 316 26.06 -8.33 1.01
N LEU A 317 24.81 -8.34 0.57
CA LEU A 317 24.47 -8.44 -0.87
C LEU A 317 25.06 -7.28 -1.68
N ILE A 318 24.92 -6.04 -1.20
CA ILE A 318 25.49 -4.86 -1.85
C ILE A 318 27.02 -4.98 -1.98
N SER A 319 27.71 -5.51 -0.96
CA SER A 319 29.15 -5.73 -1.04
C SER A 319 29.53 -6.70 -2.15
N ILE A 320 28.76 -7.76 -2.35
CA ILE A 320 28.97 -8.72 -3.46
C ILE A 320 28.72 -8.02 -4.80
N LEU A 321 27.63 -7.28 -4.93
CA LEU A 321 27.29 -6.55 -6.16
C LEU A 321 28.31 -5.43 -6.49
N ASN A 322 28.92 -4.79 -5.48
CA ASN A 322 29.99 -3.83 -5.69
C ASN A 322 31.23 -4.49 -6.35
N LYS A 323 31.59 -5.70 -5.93
CA LYS A 323 32.70 -6.44 -6.57
C LYS A 323 32.37 -6.81 -8.01
N VAL A 324 31.10 -7.16 -8.30
CA VAL A 324 30.64 -7.39 -9.68
C VAL A 324 30.70 -6.11 -10.49
N GLN A 325 30.28 -4.99 -9.93
CA GLN A 325 30.34 -3.67 -10.58
C GLN A 325 31.79 -3.29 -10.94
N SER A 326 32.71 -3.35 -9.99
CA SER A 326 34.13 -3.06 -10.27
C SER A 326 34.70 -3.96 -11.38
N SER A 327 34.36 -5.25 -11.35
CA SER A 327 34.80 -6.16 -12.42
C SER A 327 34.19 -5.80 -13.79
N LEU A 328 32.95 -5.31 -13.84
CA LEU A 328 32.34 -4.81 -15.09
C LEU A 328 33.03 -3.56 -15.60
N GLU A 329 33.37 -2.63 -14.73
CA GLU A 329 34.03 -1.38 -15.07
C GLU A 329 35.45 -1.63 -15.54
N ASP A 330 36.23 -2.44 -14.82
CA ASP A 330 37.64 -2.70 -15.09
C ASP A 330 37.86 -3.58 -16.34
N ASN A 331 37.05 -4.64 -16.49
CA ASN A 331 37.31 -5.67 -17.50
C ASN A 331 36.36 -5.61 -18.71
N TYR A 332 35.18 -4.96 -18.59
CA TYR A 332 34.13 -4.98 -19.61
C TYR A 332 33.60 -3.58 -19.95
N GLN A 333 34.36 -2.52 -19.67
CA GLN A 333 34.03 -1.13 -20.00
C GLN A 333 32.68 -0.68 -19.48
N GLY A 334 32.23 -1.22 -18.32
CA GLY A 334 30.96 -0.88 -17.69
C GLY A 334 29.73 -1.39 -18.45
N LEU A 335 29.85 -2.41 -19.31
CA LEU A 335 28.73 -2.93 -20.09
C LEU A 335 27.59 -3.43 -19.17
N PHE A 336 26.38 -2.86 -19.32
CA PHE A 336 25.19 -3.11 -18.50
C PHE A 336 25.34 -2.79 -17.01
N VAL A 337 26.30 -1.99 -16.60
CA VAL A 337 26.49 -1.57 -15.21
C VAL A 337 25.29 -0.82 -14.67
N ASP A 338 24.59 -0.04 -15.50
CA ASP A 338 23.37 0.67 -15.19
C ASP A 338 22.30 -0.23 -14.56
N LYS A 339 22.11 -1.43 -15.08
CA LYS A 339 21.12 -2.40 -14.56
C LYS A 339 21.50 -2.94 -13.19
N LEU A 340 22.78 -3.17 -12.97
CA LEU A 340 23.29 -3.62 -11.67
C LEU A 340 23.16 -2.50 -10.62
N VAL A 341 23.45 -1.27 -11.01
CA VAL A 341 23.35 -0.10 -10.14
C VAL A 341 21.88 0.16 -9.76
N SER A 342 20.96 0.12 -10.73
CA SER A 342 19.52 0.22 -10.46
C SER A 342 19.04 -0.86 -9.48
N PHE A 343 19.46 -2.11 -9.65
CA PHE A 343 19.13 -3.19 -8.74
C PHE A 343 19.69 -2.95 -7.31
N LYS A 344 20.94 -2.48 -7.20
CA LYS A 344 21.53 -2.12 -5.91
C LYS A 344 20.72 -1.05 -5.17
N ARG A 345 20.20 -0.04 -5.88
CA ARG A 345 19.35 1.01 -5.29
C ARG A 345 18.03 0.46 -4.76
N LYS A 346 17.38 -0.43 -5.52
CA LYS A 346 16.19 -1.11 -5.03
C LYS A 346 16.48 -1.87 -3.73
N ILE A 347 17.63 -2.56 -3.64
CA ILE A 347 18.05 -3.23 -2.40
C ILE A 347 18.30 -2.22 -1.27
N GLN A 348 18.89 -1.06 -1.55
CA GLN A 348 19.11 0.00 -0.57
C GLN A 348 17.77 0.58 -0.07
N SER A 349 16.81 0.82 -0.98
CA SER A 349 15.51 1.41 -0.62
C SER A 349 14.60 0.44 0.15
N PHE A 350 14.56 -0.84 -0.22
CA PHE A 350 13.60 -1.80 0.33
C PHE A 350 14.22 -2.78 1.34
N GLY A 351 15.54 -2.90 1.40
CA GLY A 351 16.20 -3.91 2.22
C GLY A 351 15.73 -5.32 1.90
N PHE A 352 15.48 -6.11 2.96
CA PHE A 352 14.84 -7.43 2.84
C PHE A 352 13.45 -7.45 3.48
N HIS A 353 12.80 -6.29 3.59
CA HIS A 353 11.54 -6.15 4.32
C HIS A 353 10.40 -5.59 3.48
N PHE A 354 10.66 -5.05 2.31
CA PHE A 354 9.74 -4.36 1.40
C PHE A 354 9.12 -3.09 1.98
N ALA A 355 8.63 -3.16 3.21
CA ALA A 355 8.10 -2.03 3.96
C ALA A 355 8.38 -2.22 5.47
N SER A 356 8.48 -1.10 6.20
CA SER A 356 8.65 -1.14 7.66
C SER A 356 7.31 -1.33 8.34
N LEU A 357 7.15 -2.42 9.05
CA LEU A 357 5.94 -2.70 9.82
C LEU A 357 5.89 -1.80 11.06
N ASP A 358 4.86 -0.96 11.16
CA ASP A 358 4.66 -0.09 12.30
C ASP A 358 3.85 -0.81 13.38
N ILE A 359 4.42 -0.96 14.57
CA ILE A 359 3.75 -1.56 15.71
C ILE A 359 3.09 -0.45 16.53
N ARG A 360 1.75 -0.50 16.62
CA ARG A 360 0.96 0.42 17.43
C ARG A 360 0.14 -0.37 18.45
N GLN A 361 0.13 0.10 19.68
CA GLN A 361 -0.60 -0.53 20.78
C GLN A 361 -1.14 0.54 21.74
N ASP A 362 -2.29 0.26 22.37
CA ASP A 362 -2.84 1.07 23.44
C ASP A 362 -1.89 1.10 24.64
N SER A 363 -1.56 2.28 25.13
CA SER A 363 -0.67 2.46 26.27
C SER A 363 -1.20 1.77 27.55
N ARG A 364 -2.51 1.61 27.69
CA ARG A 364 -3.14 0.90 28.83
C ARG A 364 -2.82 -0.59 28.78
N VAL A 365 -2.74 -1.19 27.59
CA VAL A 365 -2.33 -2.60 27.43
C VAL A 365 -0.87 -2.78 27.83
N ILE A 366 -0.01 -1.84 27.44
CA ILE A 366 1.41 -1.87 27.82
C ILE A 366 1.55 -1.72 29.34
N ALA A 367 0.80 -0.78 29.97
CA ALA A 367 0.81 -0.57 31.40
C ALA A 367 0.34 -1.82 32.16
N SER A 368 -0.81 -2.40 31.78
CA SER A 368 -1.32 -3.61 32.43
C SER A 368 -0.39 -4.82 32.28
N THR A 369 0.32 -4.90 31.15
CA THR A 369 1.36 -5.93 30.95
C THR A 369 2.53 -5.73 31.90
N LEU A 370 2.97 -4.47 32.07
CA LEU A 370 4.02 -4.15 33.03
C LEU A 370 3.59 -4.49 34.47
N ASP A 371 2.36 -4.15 34.87
CA ASP A 371 1.82 -4.47 36.17
C ASP A 371 1.85 -6.00 36.43
N GLU A 372 1.40 -6.81 35.47
CA GLU A 372 1.44 -8.27 35.58
C GLU A 372 2.88 -8.81 35.70
N ILE A 373 3.82 -8.22 34.95
CA ILE A 373 5.25 -8.58 35.05
C ILE A 373 5.76 -8.28 36.46
N LEU A 374 5.41 -7.14 37.05
CA LEU A 374 5.87 -6.74 38.38
C LEU A 374 5.26 -7.60 39.48
N GLU A 375 4.02 -8.09 39.31
CA GLU A 375 3.37 -8.99 40.24
C GLU A 375 3.95 -10.41 40.21
N THR A 376 4.34 -10.90 39.04
CA THR A 376 4.78 -12.28 38.83
C THR A 376 6.28 -12.51 39.02
N HIS A 377 7.07 -11.43 38.94
CA HIS A 377 8.53 -11.50 39.09
C HIS A 377 8.98 -10.90 40.44
N PRO A 378 10.10 -11.33 41.02
CA PRO A 378 10.66 -10.67 42.19
C PRO A 378 10.90 -9.20 41.92
N PRO A 379 10.94 -8.32 42.95
CA PRO A 379 10.90 -6.89 42.77
C PRO A 379 11.95 -6.41 41.78
N LEU A 380 11.50 -6.17 40.54
CA LEU A 380 12.33 -5.64 39.46
C LEU A 380 12.49 -4.12 39.56
N LEU A 381 11.52 -3.45 40.20
CA LEU A 381 11.44 -2.02 40.37
C LEU A 381 11.29 -1.66 41.85
N SER A 382 11.68 -0.44 42.23
CA SER A 382 11.50 0.08 43.59
C SER A 382 10.01 0.24 43.93
N SER A 383 9.68 0.11 45.21
CA SER A 383 8.31 0.33 45.73
C SER A 383 7.80 1.77 45.51
N SER A 384 8.69 2.69 45.13
CA SER A 384 8.38 4.09 44.84
C SER A 384 8.28 4.39 43.34
N PHE A 385 8.40 3.39 42.47
CA PHE A 385 8.48 3.56 41.01
C PHE A 385 7.32 4.41 40.46
N GLU A 386 6.09 4.19 40.90
CA GLU A 386 4.94 4.94 40.43
C GLU A 386 5.03 6.46 40.72
N ASN A 387 5.68 6.82 41.82
CA ASN A 387 5.84 8.20 42.27
C ASN A 387 7.09 8.90 41.71
N LEU A 388 7.92 8.20 40.94
CA LEU A 388 9.12 8.74 40.32
C LEU A 388 8.77 9.68 39.16
N LYS A 389 9.64 10.64 38.90
CA LYS A 389 9.57 11.45 37.68
C LYS A 389 9.92 10.60 36.46
N GLU A 390 9.46 10.99 35.28
CA GLU A 390 9.62 10.25 34.04
C GLU A 390 11.11 9.85 33.78
N ALA A 391 12.03 10.78 33.94
CA ALA A 391 13.46 10.49 33.75
C ALA A 391 14.01 9.44 34.75
N GLU A 392 13.50 9.44 35.98
CA GLU A 392 13.87 8.47 37.01
C GLU A 392 13.25 7.10 36.72
N LYS A 393 11.98 7.06 36.27
CA LYS A 393 11.33 5.84 35.79
C LYS A 393 12.10 5.19 34.65
N ILE A 394 12.48 5.99 33.67
CA ILE A 394 13.28 5.53 32.52
C ILE A 394 14.63 4.94 33.00
N ALA A 395 15.34 5.66 33.89
CA ALA A 395 16.62 5.20 34.42
C ALA A 395 16.48 3.87 35.18
N GLU A 396 15.42 3.72 35.96
CA GLU A 396 15.16 2.50 36.73
C GLU A 396 14.81 1.32 35.80
N LEU A 397 13.96 1.54 34.79
CA LEU A 397 13.66 0.52 33.78
C LEU A 397 14.90 0.04 33.02
N PHE A 398 15.80 0.97 32.64
CA PHE A 398 17.06 0.60 32.00
C PHE A 398 18.06 -0.11 32.93
N SER A 399 17.87 -0.02 34.23
CA SER A 399 18.72 -0.72 35.20
C SER A 399 18.34 -2.19 35.41
N ILE A 400 17.18 -2.62 34.92
CA ILE A 400 16.72 -4.02 35.05
C ILE A 400 17.70 -4.94 34.30
N GLN A 401 18.21 -5.93 35.00
CA GLN A 401 19.07 -6.98 34.43
C GLN A 401 18.39 -8.35 34.57
N GLY A 402 18.49 -9.14 33.54
CA GLY A 402 17.92 -10.48 33.51
C GLY A 402 16.92 -10.69 32.37
N SER A 403 16.35 -11.88 32.30
CA SER A 403 15.32 -12.26 31.34
C SER A 403 14.00 -12.48 32.06
N LEU A 404 12.91 -12.03 31.42
CA LEU A 404 11.55 -12.33 31.89
C LEU A 404 11.22 -13.78 31.61
N GLN A 405 10.57 -14.44 32.60
CA GLN A 405 10.00 -15.77 32.42
C GLN A 405 8.56 -15.60 31.89
N ILE A 406 8.44 -15.69 30.57
CA ILE A 406 7.15 -15.44 29.85
C ILE A 406 6.08 -16.45 30.34
N GLU A 407 6.49 -17.63 30.74
CA GLU A 407 5.63 -18.71 31.27
C GLU A 407 4.87 -18.31 32.54
N LEU A 408 5.33 -17.30 33.25
CA LEU A 408 4.66 -16.78 34.45
C LEU A 408 3.50 -15.83 34.15
N LEU A 409 3.41 -15.31 32.92
CA LEU A 409 2.31 -14.46 32.50
C LEU A 409 1.08 -15.31 32.19
N SER A 410 -0.06 -14.89 32.68
CA SER A 410 -1.34 -15.59 32.54
C SER A 410 -2.31 -14.91 31.58
N SER A 411 -2.19 -13.59 31.43
CA SER A 411 -3.04 -12.81 30.55
C SER A 411 -2.68 -13.03 29.07
N PRO A 412 -3.65 -13.40 28.20
CA PRO A 412 -3.42 -13.51 26.77
C PRO A 412 -2.90 -12.20 26.14
N SER A 413 -3.35 -11.07 26.63
CA SER A 413 -2.93 -9.75 26.16
C SER A 413 -1.46 -9.46 26.51
N SER A 414 -1.04 -9.82 27.72
CA SER A 414 0.37 -9.66 28.14
C SER A 414 1.29 -10.61 27.39
N LEU A 415 0.87 -11.86 27.19
CA LEU A 415 1.61 -12.83 26.38
C LEU A 415 1.79 -12.35 24.92
N ASP A 416 0.75 -11.80 24.31
CA ASP A 416 0.84 -11.22 22.98
C ASP A 416 1.77 -10.00 22.95
N THR A 417 1.62 -9.10 23.94
CA THR A 417 2.45 -7.89 24.07
C THR A 417 3.93 -8.21 24.19
N VAL A 418 4.29 -9.14 25.05
CA VAL A 418 5.69 -9.58 25.20
C VAL A 418 6.17 -10.27 23.91
N SER A 419 5.34 -11.10 23.30
CA SER A 419 5.69 -11.84 22.08
C SER A 419 6.04 -10.92 20.92
N TYR A 420 5.22 -9.88 20.63
CA TYR A 420 5.54 -8.98 19.52
C TYR A 420 6.73 -8.06 19.85
N THR A 421 6.93 -7.69 21.11
CA THR A 421 8.08 -6.88 21.53
C THR A 421 9.38 -7.64 21.24
N HIS A 422 9.41 -8.94 21.51
CA HIS A 422 10.55 -9.81 21.18
C HIS A 422 10.80 -9.96 19.67
N LEU A 423 9.76 -9.82 18.83
CA LEU A 423 9.91 -9.84 17.39
C LEU A 423 10.53 -8.53 16.84
N THR A 424 10.29 -7.41 17.51
CA THR A 424 10.56 -6.07 16.97
C THR A 424 11.81 -5.43 17.57
N LEU A 425 12.19 -5.79 18.80
CA LEU A 425 13.42 -5.27 19.40
C LEU A 425 14.65 -5.95 18.77
N PRO A 426 15.70 -5.18 18.44
CA PRO A 426 16.96 -5.77 18.01
C PRO A 426 17.49 -6.63 19.14
N THR A 427 17.41 -7.95 18.96
CA THR A 427 18.10 -8.87 19.85
C THR A 427 19.59 -8.66 19.63
N ASN A 428 20.26 -7.97 20.54
CA ASN A 428 21.71 -7.97 20.63
C ASN A 428 22.12 -9.44 20.88
N ARG A 429 22.36 -10.17 19.82
CA ARG A 429 23.07 -11.44 19.79
C ARG A 429 24.40 -11.25 19.11
#